data_2c576395f0492a4d650bcc6dc1eb3308
#
_entry.id   2c576395f0492a4d650bcc6dc1eb3308
#
_cell.length_a   1.000
_cell.length_b   1.000
_cell.length_c   1.000
_cell.angle_alpha   90.00
_cell.angle_beta   90.00
_cell.angle_gamma   90.00
#
_symmetry.space_group_name_H-M   'P 1'
#
loop_
_entity.id
_entity.type
_entity.pdbx_description
1 polymer ?
#
loop_
_entity_poly.entity_id
_entity_poly.type
_entity_poly.pdbx_seq_one_letter_code
_entity_poly.pdbx_strand_id
1 'polypeptide(L)'
;MAARESRPAPDAVWTHQRFFEHLGELSPLRIISIAGGSVFEALCDFGPFGIARGHMNAMTDAYHWHVDLARFRHLRSRDTVHARSGRRVLFFELAEGPEARPFLSIYLYRDKDVGFGDVREKQFLEMHAALEAGVALEEAA
;
A
#
# COMPACT_ATOMS: atom_id res chain seq x y z
N MET A 1 -5.65 20.35 -9.96
CA MET A 1 -6.87 19.72 -10.34
C MET A 1 -6.74 18.23 -10.48
N ALA A 2 -5.85 17.73 -11.35
CA ALA A 2 -5.65 16.29 -11.48
C ALA A 2 -5.27 15.64 -10.14
N ALA A 3 -4.42 16.30 -9.36
CA ALA A 3 -4.01 15.75 -8.06
C ALA A 3 -5.18 15.61 -7.10
N ARG A 4 -6.17 16.50 -7.22
CA ARG A 4 -7.36 16.40 -6.38
C ARG A 4 -8.25 15.24 -6.81
N GLU A 5 -8.36 15.02 -8.10
CA GLU A 5 -9.18 13.94 -8.65
C GLU A 5 -8.61 12.57 -8.31
N SER A 6 -7.30 12.47 -8.11
CA SER A 6 -6.67 11.20 -7.76
C SER A 6 -6.90 10.78 -6.31
N ARG A 7 -7.40 11.67 -5.46
CA ARG A 7 -7.62 11.35 -4.06
C ARG A 7 -8.98 10.69 -3.86
N PRO A 8 -9.03 9.57 -3.12
CA PRO A 8 -10.30 8.88 -2.90
C PRO A 8 -11.15 9.61 -1.86
N ALA A 9 -12.47 9.58 -2.05
CA ALA A 9 -13.38 9.96 -1.00
C ALA A 9 -13.47 8.82 0.02
N PRO A 10 -13.81 9.10 1.29
CA PRO A 10 -13.89 8.05 2.31
C PRO A 10 -14.87 6.94 1.97
N ASP A 11 -15.92 7.23 1.21
CA ASP A 11 -16.94 6.26 0.82
C ASP A 11 -16.74 5.69 -0.57
N ALA A 12 -15.62 6.00 -1.22
CA ALA A 12 -15.35 5.52 -2.56
C ALA A 12 -15.10 4.01 -2.56
N VAL A 13 -15.56 3.36 -3.64
CA VAL A 13 -15.27 1.94 -3.86
C VAL A 13 -13.79 1.80 -4.18
N TRP A 14 -13.15 0.86 -3.53
CA TRP A 14 -11.73 0.59 -3.74
C TRP A 14 -11.54 -0.54 -4.73
N THR A 15 -10.71 -0.28 -5.74
CA THR A 15 -10.29 -1.27 -6.72
C THR A 15 -8.78 -1.44 -6.63
N HIS A 16 -8.27 -2.51 -7.22
CA HIS A 16 -6.81 -2.71 -7.29
C HIS A 16 -6.13 -1.54 -8.00
N GLN A 17 -6.69 -1.13 -9.16
CA GLN A 17 -6.12 -0.02 -9.92
C GLN A 17 -6.02 1.24 -9.07
N ARG A 18 -7.09 1.58 -8.38
CA ARG A 18 -7.15 2.79 -7.56
C ARG A 18 -6.11 2.76 -6.44
N PHE A 19 -5.99 1.62 -5.76
CA PHE A 19 -5.02 1.50 -4.68
C PHE A 19 -3.59 1.72 -5.18
N PHE A 20 -3.21 1.03 -6.25
CA PHE A 20 -1.84 1.15 -6.74
C PHE A 20 -1.54 2.53 -7.33
N GLU A 21 -2.53 3.21 -7.90
CA GLU A 21 -2.35 4.58 -8.35
C GLU A 21 -2.01 5.51 -7.18
N HIS A 22 -2.76 5.41 -6.09
CA HIS A 22 -2.48 6.23 -4.92
C HIS A 22 -1.18 5.83 -4.24
N LEU A 23 -0.86 4.54 -4.26
CA LEU A 23 0.36 4.04 -3.65
C LEU A 23 1.61 4.70 -4.26
N GLY A 24 1.59 4.94 -5.56
CA GLY A 24 2.72 5.58 -6.24
C GLY A 24 3.03 6.97 -5.70
N GLU A 25 2.03 7.67 -5.19
CA GLU A 25 2.22 9.02 -4.64
C GLU A 25 2.89 9.02 -3.27
N LEU A 26 2.98 7.86 -2.63
CA LEU A 26 3.51 7.75 -1.28
C LEU A 26 4.97 7.29 -1.22
N SER A 27 5.60 7.09 -2.37
CA SER A 27 7.01 6.67 -2.42
C SER A 27 7.94 7.67 -1.74
N PRO A 28 9.06 7.23 -1.16
CA PRO A 28 9.54 5.85 -1.16
C PRO A 28 8.81 4.97 -0.14
N LEU A 29 8.77 3.68 -0.44
CA LEU A 29 8.03 2.69 0.35
C LEU A 29 8.95 1.55 0.78
N ARG A 30 8.65 0.98 1.95
CA ARG A 30 9.28 -0.27 2.36
C ARG A 30 8.27 -1.39 2.16
N ILE A 31 8.59 -2.28 1.24
CA ILE A 31 7.74 -3.42 0.90
C ILE A 31 8.22 -4.62 1.71
N ILE A 32 7.31 -5.28 2.41
CA ILE A 32 7.63 -6.47 3.19
C ILE A 32 6.76 -7.61 2.69
N SER A 33 7.39 -8.58 2.04
CA SER A 33 6.72 -9.75 1.51
C SER A 33 6.98 -10.95 2.42
N ILE A 34 5.92 -11.65 2.78
CA ILE A 34 5.98 -12.78 3.71
C ILE A 34 5.50 -14.01 2.97
N ALA A 35 6.38 -15.00 2.81
CA ALA A 35 6.04 -16.23 2.11
C ALA A 35 6.68 -17.42 2.82
N GLY A 36 5.85 -18.23 3.45
CA GLY A 36 6.33 -19.41 4.17
C GLY A 36 7.37 -19.04 5.23
N GLY A 37 8.55 -19.56 5.12
CA GLY A 37 9.63 -19.30 6.06
C GLY A 37 10.50 -18.09 5.70
N SER A 38 10.07 -17.26 4.76
CA SER A 38 10.88 -16.15 4.27
C SER A 38 10.17 -14.82 4.43
N VAL A 39 10.92 -13.80 4.87
CA VAL A 39 10.47 -12.40 4.88
C VAL A 39 11.46 -11.61 4.04
N PHE A 40 10.94 -10.92 3.04
CA PHE A 40 11.77 -10.10 2.16
C PHE A 40 11.34 -8.64 2.28
N GLU A 41 12.31 -7.76 2.58
CA GLU A 41 12.06 -6.33 2.68
C GLU A 41 12.86 -5.58 1.64
N ALA A 42 12.23 -4.60 1.00
CA ALA A 42 12.91 -3.76 0.02
C ALA A 42 12.40 -2.33 0.13
N LEU A 43 13.31 -1.37 0.05
CA LEU A 43 12.96 0.04 -0.03
C LEU A 43 12.96 0.42 -1.50
N CYS A 44 11.86 0.97 -1.98
CA CYS A 44 11.74 1.29 -3.39
C CYS A 44 10.81 2.47 -3.65
N ASP A 45 10.99 3.06 -4.82
CA ASP A 45 10.01 3.99 -5.37
C ASP A 45 9.07 3.14 -6.24
N PHE A 46 7.78 3.22 -5.93
CA PHE A 46 6.81 2.40 -6.62
C PHE A 46 6.35 3.02 -7.94
N GLY A 47 6.39 2.22 -8.98
CA GLY A 47 5.89 2.57 -10.30
C GLY A 47 6.98 2.82 -11.33
N PRO A 48 6.61 2.89 -12.59
CA PRO A 48 5.25 2.71 -13.11
C PRO A 48 4.76 1.27 -13.00
N PHE A 49 3.44 1.11 -13.11
CA PHE A 49 2.84 -0.22 -13.04
C PHE A 49 1.71 -0.36 -14.07
N GLY A 50 1.33 -1.61 -14.34
CA GLY A 50 0.17 -1.92 -15.13
C GLY A 50 -0.53 -3.15 -14.58
N ILE A 51 -1.82 -3.27 -14.84
CA ILE A 51 -2.57 -4.47 -14.47
C ILE A 51 -2.84 -5.26 -15.74
N ALA A 52 -2.40 -6.50 -15.75
CA ALA A 52 -2.57 -7.41 -16.87
C ALA A 52 -2.55 -8.85 -16.37
N ARG A 53 -3.38 -9.69 -16.97
CA ARG A 53 -3.42 -11.13 -16.70
C ARG A 53 -3.64 -11.45 -15.23
N GLY A 54 -4.47 -10.65 -14.55
CA GLY A 54 -4.80 -10.88 -13.16
C GLY A 54 -3.70 -10.48 -12.18
N HIS A 55 -2.72 -9.72 -12.62
CA HIS A 55 -1.61 -9.27 -11.77
C HIS A 55 -1.40 -7.78 -11.87
N MET A 56 -0.96 -7.19 -10.77
CA MET A 56 -0.30 -5.89 -10.83
C MET A 56 1.16 -6.17 -11.18
N ASN A 57 1.69 -5.46 -12.15
CA ASN A 57 3.05 -5.65 -12.63
C ASN A 57 3.79 -4.32 -12.60
N ALA A 58 4.80 -4.22 -11.75
CA ALA A 58 5.68 -3.07 -11.70
C ALA A 58 7.08 -3.56 -12.08
N MET A 59 7.57 -3.09 -13.22
CA MET A 59 8.86 -3.54 -13.74
C MET A 59 9.74 -2.33 -13.99
N THR A 60 10.83 -2.25 -13.25
CA THR A 60 11.79 -1.16 -13.35
C THR A 60 13.19 -1.75 -13.50
N ASP A 61 14.18 -0.91 -13.70
CA ASP A 61 15.56 -1.37 -13.74
C ASP A 61 16.01 -1.94 -12.40
N ALA A 62 15.38 -1.50 -11.31
CA ALA A 62 15.78 -1.91 -9.97
C ALA A 62 15.06 -3.17 -9.48
N TYR A 63 13.83 -3.42 -9.96
CA TYR A 63 13.05 -4.55 -9.48
C TYR A 63 11.94 -4.91 -10.45
N HIS A 64 11.49 -6.17 -10.33
CA HIS A 64 10.23 -6.63 -10.90
C HIS A 64 9.36 -7.08 -9.74
N TRP A 65 8.15 -6.53 -9.64
CA TRP A 65 7.23 -6.85 -8.56
C TRP A 65 5.85 -7.15 -9.13
N HIS A 66 5.35 -8.33 -8.82
CA HIS A 66 4.06 -8.78 -9.32
C HIS A 66 3.19 -9.20 -8.15
N VAL A 67 1.96 -8.73 -8.14
CA VAL A 67 0.99 -9.09 -7.10
C VAL A 67 -0.19 -9.78 -7.77
N ASP A 68 -0.50 -10.99 -7.32
CA ASP A 68 -1.64 -11.77 -7.80
C ASP A 68 -2.92 -11.14 -7.23
N LEU A 69 -3.73 -10.55 -8.10
CA LEU A 69 -4.92 -9.83 -7.67
C LEU A 69 -6.03 -10.77 -7.17
N ALA A 70 -6.00 -12.04 -7.57
CA ALA A 70 -6.93 -13.03 -7.04
C ALA A 70 -6.68 -13.30 -5.54
N ARG A 71 -5.48 -13.03 -5.07
CA ARG A 71 -5.12 -13.18 -3.66
C ARG A 71 -5.16 -11.88 -2.88
N PHE A 72 -5.19 -10.75 -3.57
CA PHE A 72 -5.28 -9.43 -2.93
C PHE A 72 -6.74 -8.99 -2.93
N ARG A 73 -7.49 -9.48 -1.94
CA ARG A 73 -8.92 -9.24 -1.87
C ARG A 73 -9.36 -8.36 -0.71
N HIS A 74 -8.44 -8.08 0.20
CA HIS A 74 -8.73 -7.25 1.36
C HIS A 74 -7.58 -6.30 1.62
N LEU A 75 -7.91 -5.07 1.95
CA LEU A 75 -6.93 -3.99 2.18
C LEU A 75 -7.31 -3.25 3.44
N ARG A 76 -6.33 -3.04 4.31
CA ARG A 76 -6.53 -2.14 5.43
C ARG A 76 -5.27 -1.34 5.67
N SER A 77 -5.44 -0.17 6.29
CA SER A 77 -4.31 0.67 6.66
C SER A 77 -4.19 0.74 8.16
N ARG A 78 -2.98 1.04 8.61
CA ARG A 78 -2.69 1.18 10.03
C ARG A 78 -1.85 2.41 10.30
N ASP A 79 -2.19 3.07 11.40
CA ASP A 79 -1.44 4.18 11.96
C ASP A 79 -1.24 3.82 13.42
N THR A 80 -0.05 3.36 13.77
CA THR A 80 0.19 2.84 15.11
C THR A 80 1.64 3.07 15.51
N VAL A 81 1.96 2.65 16.73
CA VAL A 81 3.31 2.76 17.27
C VAL A 81 3.93 1.37 17.29
N HIS A 82 5.11 1.25 16.71
CA HIS A 82 5.85 -0.02 16.71
C HIS A 82 6.29 -0.34 18.12
N ALA A 83 5.92 -1.53 18.61
CA ALA A 83 6.12 -1.90 20.00
C ALA A 83 7.59 -1.87 20.43
N ARG A 84 8.49 -2.31 19.55
CA ARG A 84 9.90 -2.40 19.88
C ARG A 84 10.62 -1.06 19.83
N SER A 85 10.37 -0.27 18.78
CA SER A 85 11.09 0.99 18.57
C SER A 85 10.42 2.19 19.22
N GLY A 86 9.13 2.10 19.54
CA GLY A 86 8.34 3.22 20.01
C GLY A 86 8.05 4.25 18.94
N ARG A 87 8.36 3.97 17.68
CA ARG A 87 8.16 4.90 16.58
C ARG A 87 6.80 4.68 15.93
N ARG A 88 6.22 5.78 15.47
CA ARG A 88 4.98 5.73 14.69
C ARG A 88 5.26 5.10 13.34
N VAL A 89 4.37 4.19 12.92
CA VAL A 89 4.44 3.55 11.60
C VAL A 89 3.11 3.71 10.90
N LEU A 90 3.19 3.94 9.59
CA LEU A 90 2.04 4.11 8.71
C LEU A 90 2.18 3.07 7.60
N PHE A 91 1.21 2.17 7.51
CA PHE A 91 1.35 1.09 6.53
C PHE A 91 0.03 0.51 6.07
N PHE A 92 0.11 -0.24 4.98
CA PHE A 92 -1.02 -0.99 4.43
C PHE A 92 -0.77 -2.48 4.61
N GLU A 93 -1.84 -3.22 4.84
CA GLU A 93 -1.82 -4.68 4.89
C GLU A 93 -2.69 -5.23 3.77
N LEU A 94 -2.09 -6.10 2.95
CA LEU A 94 -2.76 -6.75 1.83
C LEU A 94 -2.98 -8.21 2.19
N ALA A 95 -4.22 -8.67 2.07
CA ALA A 95 -4.59 -10.01 2.49
C ALA A 95 -5.62 -10.63 1.55
N GLU A 96 -5.84 -11.94 1.72
CA GLU A 96 -6.83 -12.66 0.93
C GLU A 96 -8.25 -12.44 1.44
N GLY A 97 -8.41 -12.02 2.68
CA GLY A 97 -9.71 -11.74 3.28
C GLY A 97 -9.54 -11.02 4.61
N PRO A 98 -10.65 -10.58 5.23
CA PRO A 98 -10.58 -9.78 6.45
C PRO A 98 -10.01 -10.54 7.65
N GLU A 99 -10.13 -11.87 7.66
CA GLU A 99 -9.61 -12.70 8.75
C GLU A 99 -8.27 -13.34 8.42
N ALA A 100 -7.77 -13.16 7.20
CA ALA A 100 -6.52 -13.76 6.76
C ALA A 100 -5.33 -12.92 7.22
N ARG A 101 -4.21 -13.59 7.47
CA ARG A 101 -2.95 -12.90 7.75
C ARG A 101 -2.53 -12.15 6.50
N PRO A 102 -2.01 -10.92 6.64
CA PRO A 102 -1.45 -10.22 5.49
C PRO A 102 -0.28 -11.00 4.89
N PHE A 103 -0.26 -11.10 3.56
CA PHE A 103 0.89 -11.68 2.86
C PHE A 103 1.87 -10.61 2.44
N LEU A 104 1.46 -9.34 2.54
CA LEU A 104 2.27 -8.22 2.10
C LEU A 104 1.93 -7.02 2.96
N SER A 105 2.98 -6.32 3.42
CA SER A 105 2.82 -5.06 4.14
C SER A 105 3.62 -4.00 3.43
N ILE A 106 3.07 -2.80 3.32
CA ILE A 106 3.69 -1.70 2.61
C ILE A 106 3.74 -0.50 3.54
N TYR A 107 4.95 -0.14 3.96
CA TYR A 107 5.18 0.95 4.91
C TYR A 107 5.61 2.21 4.19
N LEU A 108 5.10 3.35 4.65
CA LEU A 108 5.71 4.61 4.25
C LEU A 108 7.11 4.67 4.85
N TYR A 109 8.09 5.01 4.02
CA TYR A 109 9.44 5.22 4.52
C TYR A 109 9.46 6.44 5.44
N ARG A 110 10.10 6.29 6.59
CA ARG A 110 10.26 7.37 7.55
C ARG A 110 11.72 7.77 7.59
N ASP A 111 12.00 8.96 7.09
CA ASP A 111 13.36 9.50 7.16
C ASP A 111 13.64 9.89 8.61
N LYS A 112 14.83 9.58 9.09
CA LYS A 112 15.16 9.82 10.49
C LYS A 112 15.21 11.30 10.86
N ASP A 113 15.44 12.17 9.88
CA ASP A 113 15.55 13.61 10.12
C ASP A 113 14.24 14.35 9.82
N VAL A 114 13.53 13.93 8.79
CA VAL A 114 12.36 14.62 8.26
C VAL A 114 11.05 13.92 8.64
N GLY A 115 11.12 12.66 9.01
CA GLY A 115 9.92 11.86 9.26
C GLY A 115 9.29 11.40 7.96
N PHE A 116 7.96 11.38 7.91
CA PHE A 116 7.24 10.95 6.69
C PHE A 116 7.17 12.05 5.63
N GLY A 117 7.31 13.31 6.04
CA GLY A 117 7.04 14.46 5.19
C GLY A 117 5.56 14.83 5.23
N ASP A 118 5.27 16.12 5.31
CA ASP A 118 3.90 16.59 5.51
C ASP A 118 2.94 16.15 4.40
N VAL A 119 3.38 16.18 3.15
CA VAL A 119 2.53 15.84 2.02
C VAL A 119 2.20 14.35 2.01
N ARG A 120 3.20 13.51 2.21
CA ARG A 120 3.00 12.06 2.19
C ARG A 120 2.15 11.61 3.38
N GLU A 121 2.40 12.17 4.55
CA GLU A 121 1.62 11.85 5.73
C GLU A 121 0.16 12.23 5.53
N LYS A 122 -0.10 13.42 4.98
CA LYS A 122 -1.46 13.87 4.72
C LYS A 122 -2.17 12.97 3.72
N GLN A 123 -1.49 12.60 2.64
CA GLN A 123 -2.04 11.69 1.64
C GLN A 123 -2.37 10.33 2.23
N PHE A 124 -1.47 9.80 3.06
CA PHE A 124 -1.74 8.54 3.74
C PHE A 124 -2.97 8.64 4.64
N LEU A 125 -3.06 9.71 5.43
CA LEU A 125 -4.17 9.86 6.37
C LEU A 125 -5.51 10.01 5.66
N GLU A 126 -5.53 10.60 4.48
CA GLU A 126 -6.75 10.67 3.68
C GLU A 126 -7.20 9.26 3.23
N MET A 127 -6.25 8.42 2.84
CA MET A 127 -6.56 7.02 2.51
C MET A 127 -6.96 6.24 3.76
N HIS A 128 -6.27 6.49 4.87
CA HIS A 128 -6.51 5.80 6.12
C HIS A 128 -7.94 5.98 6.63
N ALA A 129 -8.52 7.15 6.43
CA ALA A 129 -9.90 7.41 6.81
C ALA A 129 -10.87 6.42 6.17
N ALA A 130 -10.57 5.97 4.95
CA ALA A 130 -11.39 4.98 4.24
C ALA A 130 -10.97 3.54 4.53
N LEU A 131 -9.71 3.30 4.85
CA LEU A 131 -9.13 1.96 4.89
C LEU A 131 -8.88 1.41 6.29
N GLU A 132 -9.03 2.22 7.32
CA GLU A 132 -8.71 1.80 8.69
C GLU A 132 -9.49 0.57 9.12
N ALA A 133 -10.76 0.51 8.80
CA ALA A 133 -11.61 -0.61 9.17
C ALA A 133 -11.44 -1.83 8.26
N GLY A 134 -10.72 -1.66 7.16
CA GLY A 134 -10.56 -2.71 6.15
C GLY A 134 -11.66 -2.66 5.11
N VAL A 135 -11.28 -2.90 3.87
CA VAL A 135 -12.23 -2.91 2.75
C VAL A 135 -11.96 -4.11 1.85
N ALA A 136 -13.02 -4.63 1.23
CA ALA A 136 -12.88 -5.60 0.16
C ALA A 136 -12.51 -4.87 -1.11
N LEU A 137 -11.62 -5.47 -1.91
CA LEU A 137 -11.23 -4.89 -3.19
C LEU A 137 -12.02 -5.55 -4.31
N GLU A 138 -12.42 -4.72 -5.27
CA GLU A 138 -13.10 -5.18 -6.46
C GLU A 138 -12.19 -4.96 -7.66
N GLU A 139 -12.28 -5.88 -8.63
CA GLU A 139 -11.55 -5.69 -9.87
C GLU A 139 -12.19 -4.54 -10.64
N ALA A 140 -11.34 -3.69 -11.21
CA ALA A 140 -11.82 -2.64 -12.08
C ALA A 140 -12.40 -3.27 -13.35
N ALA A 141 -13.60 -2.88 -13.65
CA ALA A 141 -14.27 -3.39 -14.84
C ALA A 141 -13.60 -2.88 -16.12
#